data_8a099a1d0844271a6ae3f6d837cfb442
#
_entry.id   8a099a1d0844271a6ae3f6d837cfb442
#
_cell.length_a   1.000
_cell.length_b   1.000
_cell.length_c   1.000
_cell.angle_alpha   90.00
_cell.angle_beta   90.00
_cell.angle_gamma   90.00
#
_symmetry.space_group_name_H-M   'P 1'
#
loop_
_entity.id
_entity.type
_entity.pdbx_description
1 polymer ?
#
loop_
_entity_poly.entity_id
_entity_poly.type
_entity_poly.pdbx_seq_one_letter_code
_entity_poly.pdbx_strand_id
1 'polypeptide(L)'
;DNSPGSVTMVPPLTTVNANTPALGYRAVGKIIQDIKAGEFCSSVLDSHFVKRLSCGCSLHENTEHMPIDNSSTVTDILEYCDDSILGNIKNSFFGTIVLDQINSIWKDIIEIAILPKAKPYPKNLIVDKLMTLLSSPVTSFFSVTNIAFSFRCFSGVIIALINDPDKRSEYYRLNSHITSAIAQFLSTSLYQQEHDSKTGSWSSIYITRDTLTYGTDTAKTFSSMLAKLKDLGFAASYLYAYDEPVAIQPDGSWKTPDTLYLQAFYNPKHTAVLSGETRRIASTDIFDNEYTGFEDRFTVVIVPIFTNEQHHGLFVCNTDVNHFGHIYTTSLHLGASFKYLSLLKEQIQTKEQLVMSLNEIHEKNELLNHLSTSDEL
;
A
#
# COMPACT_ATOMS: atom_id res chain seq x y z
N ASP A 1 10.04 1.49 -14.46
CA ASP A 1 9.41 1.48 -13.16
C ASP A 1 9.71 0.16 -12.42
N ASN A 2 10.21 0.26 -11.19
CA ASN A 2 10.57 -0.90 -10.35
C ASN A 2 9.33 -1.49 -9.66
N SER A 3 8.28 -1.74 -10.43
CA SER A 3 7.04 -2.35 -9.93
C SER A 3 7.25 -3.82 -9.52
N PRO A 4 6.41 -4.38 -8.62
CA PRO A 4 6.47 -5.80 -8.26
C PRO A 4 6.42 -6.72 -9.47
N GLY A 5 5.66 -6.38 -10.51
CA GLY A 5 5.60 -7.15 -11.77
C GLY A 5 6.92 -7.22 -12.51
N SER A 6 7.80 -6.23 -12.38
CA SER A 6 9.11 -6.25 -13.04
C SER A 6 10.04 -7.33 -12.50
N VAL A 7 9.83 -7.78 -11.26
CA VAL A 7 10.60 -8.85 -10.61
C VAL A 7 10.12 -10.23 -11.04
N THR A 8 8.81 -10.36 -11.27
CA THR A 8 8.15 -11.66 -11.61
C THR A 8 8.17 -11.98 -13.09
N MET A 9 8.58 -11.05 -13.95
CA MET A 9 8.75 -11.29 -15.38
C MET A 9 9.86 -12.31 -15.65
N VAL A 10 9.76 -13.03 -16.76
CA VAL A 10 10.78 -14.01 -17.19
C VAL A 10 11.33 -13.58 -18.54
N PRO A 11 12.59 -13.14 -18.60
CA PRO A 11 13.51 -12.85 -17.50
C PRO A 11 13.10 -11.62 -16.70
N PRO A 12 13.51 -11.50 -15.39
CA PRO A 12 13.23 -10.33 -14.58
C PRO A 12 13.76 -9.03 -15.22
N LEU A 13 12.91 -7.99 -15.26
CA LEU A 13 13.21 -6.77 -15.99
C LEU A 13 14.22 -5.88 -15.24
N THR A 14 15.28 -5.48 -15.93
CA THR A 14 16.13 -4.36 -15.55
C THR A 14 15.33 -3.08 -15.65
N THR A 15 15.30 -2.29 -14.59
CA THR A 15 14.41 -1.12 -14.47
C THR A 15 15.12 0.06 -13.82
N VAL A 16 14.46 1.21 -13.82
CA VAL A 16 14.85 2.37 -13.01
C VAL A 16 13.90 2.45 -11.82
N ASN A 17 14.44 2.52 -10.61
CA ASN A 17 13.68 2.73 -9.39
C ASN A 17 13.61 4.21 -9.06
N ALA A 18 12.42 4.80 -9.15
CA ALA A 18 12.17 6.19 -8.77
C ALA A 18 12.09 6.39 -7.24
N ASN A 19 12.18 5.30 -6.45
CA ASN A 19 12.12 5.31 -5.00
C ASN A 19 10.93 6.12 -4.45
N THR A 20 9.73 5.82 -4.94
CA THR A 20 8.48 6.52 -4.61
C THR A 20 8.24 6.71 -3.10
N PRO A 21 8.54 5.73 -2.21
CA PRO A 21 8.42 5.94 -0.77
C PRO A 21 9.34 7.04 -0.24
N ALA A 22 10.59 7.09 -0.70
CA ALA A 22 11.53 8.14 -0.33
C ALA A 22 11.09 9.50 -0.86
N LEU A 23 10.50 9.53 -2.06
CA LEU A 23 9.92 10.74 -2.65
C LEU A 23 8.83 11.32 -1.74
N GLY A 24 7.87 10.48 -1.32
CA GLY A 24 6.79 10.90 -0.42
C GLY A 24 7.31 11.42 0.92
N TYR A 25 8.24 10.71 1.54
CA TYR A 25 8.82 11.14 2.81
C TYR A 25 9.58 12.48 2.70
N ARG A 26 10.43 12.63 1.68
CA ARG A 26 11.18 13.88 1.46
C ARG A 26 10.25 15.03 1.10
N ALA A 27 9.18 14.78 0.36
CA ALA A 27 8.17 15.79 0.06
C ALA A 27 7.53 16.36 1.34
N VAL A 28 7.14 15.51 2.29
CA VAL A 28 6.60 15.96 3.59
C VAL A 28 7.64 16.75 4.38
N GLY A 29 8.88 16.25 4.48
CA GLY A 29 9.96 16.95 5.16
C GLY A 29 10.25 18.32 4.53
N LYS A 30 10.23 18.38 3.21
CA LYS A 30 10.44 19.63 2.44
C LYS A 30 9.30 20.63 2.68
N ILE A 31 8.06 20.20 2.61
CA ILE A 31 6.90 21.06 2.90
C ILE A 31 7.00 21.66 4.31
N ILE A 32 7.36 20.86 5.31
CA ILE A 32 7.53 21.36 6.69
C ILE A 32 8.64 22.41 6.77
N GLN A 33 9.76 22.20 6.05
CA GLN A 33 10.86 23.16 5.99
C GLN A 33 10.44 24.46 5.29
N ASP A 34 9.78 24.35 4.13
CA ASP A 34 9.34 25.48 3.31
C ASP A 34 8.29 26.32 4.05
N ILE A 35 7.35 25.70 4.77
CA ILE A 35 6.40 26.43 5.63
C ILE A 35 7.13 27.23 6.73
N LYS A 36 8.17 26.64 7.35
CA LYS A 36 8.97 27.34 8.38
C LYS A 36 9.80 28.47 7.81
N ALA A 37 10.31 28.31 6.59
CA ALA A 37 11.14 29.31 5.92
C ALA A 37 10.34 30.40 5.20
N GLY A 38 9.06 30.13 4.90
CA GLY A 38 8.22 31.02 4.08
C GLY A 38 8.55 31.03 2.60
N GLU A 39 9.41 30.11 2.14
CA GLU A 39 9.85 29.97 0.75
C GLU A 39 9.63 28.55 0.25
N PHE A 40 9.09 28.43 -0.98
CA PHE A 40 8.84 27.12 -1.61
C PHE A 40 9.87 26.87 -2.72
N CYS A 41 10.68 25.81 -2.53
CA CYS A 41 11.72 25.43 -3.49
C CYS A 41 11.46 24.02 -4.03
N SER A 42 11.67 23.81 -5.33
CA SER A 42 11.68 22.49 -5.91
C SER A 42 12.91 21.69 -5.48
N SER A 43 12.75 20.37 -5.32
CA SER A 43 13.87 19.46 -5.10
C SER A 43 13.78 18.27 -6.05
N VAL A 44 14.92 17.78 -6.50
CA VAL A 44 15.02 16.60 -7.37
C VAL A 44 15.56 15.44 -6.54
N LEU A 45 15.01 14.25 -6.76
CA LEU A 45 15.53 13.01 -6.22
C LEU A 45 16.15 12.19 -7.33
N ASP A 46 17.31 11.60 -7.04
CA ASP A 46 17.96 10.70 -7.97
C ASP A 46 17.19 9.38 -8.05
N SER A 47 17.05 8.89 -9.27
CA SER A 47 16.55 7.55 -9.54
C SER A 47 17.70 6.55 -9.61
N HIS A 48 17.44 5.29 -9.23
CA HIS A 48 18.46 4.25 -9.22
C HIS A 48 18.20 3.22 -10.31
N PHE A 49 19.25 2.85 -11.01
CA PHE A 49 19.21 1.77 -12.00
C PHE A 49 19.22 0.42 -11.29
N VAL A 50 18.21 -0.41 -11.52
CA VAL A 50 18.09 -1.76 -10.96
C VAL A 50 18.39 -2.78 -12.04
N LYS A 51 19.60 -3.30 -12.04
CA LYS A 51 20.08 -4.30 -12.99
C LYS A 51 19.47 -5.68 -12.67
N ARG A 52 18.89 -6.33 -13.68
CA ARG A 52 18.34 -7.68 -13.62
C ARG A 52 18.70 -8.47 -14.89
N LEU A 53 18.11 -9.65 -15.07
CA LEU A 53 18.49 -10.55 -16.17
C LEU A 53 18.10 -10.04 -17.56
N SER A 54 17.12 -9.18 -17.71
CA SER A 54 16.63 -8.74 -19.03
C SER A 54 17.62 -7.87 -19.82
N CYS A 55 18.63 -7.28 -19.18
CA CYS A 55 19.68 -6.53 -19.88
C CYS A 55 20.75 -7.44 -20.49
N GLY A 56 20.70 -8.76 -20.23
CA GLY A 56 21.77 -9.68 -20.64
C GLY A 56 23.09 -9.52 -19.89
N CYS A 57 23.13 -8.58 -18.92
CA CYS A 57 24.32 -8.36 -18.11
C CYS A 57 24.47 -9.50 -17.10
N SER A 58 25.71 -10.03 -16.97
CA SER A 58 26.05 -10.95 -15.89
C SER A 58 25.78 -10.31 -14.53
N LEU A 59 25.10 -11.03 -13.64
CA LEU A 59 25.01 -10.64 -12.23
C LEU A 59 26.33 -10.88 -11.48
N HIS A 60 27.30 -11.56 -12.14
CA HIS A 60 28.65 -11.71 -11.65
C HIS A 60 29.42 -10.44 -12.01
N GLU A 61 29.53 -9.51 -11.09
CA GLU A 61 30.55 -8.48 -11.18
C GLU A 61 31.91 -9.13 -10.97
N ASN A 62 32.85 -8.72 -11.81
CA ASN A 62 34.21 -9.23 -11.88
C ASN A 62 34.83 -9.24 -10.48
N THR A 63 35.00 -10.41 -9.90
CA THR A 63 35.90 -10.62 -8.77
C THR A 63 37.37 -10.62 -9.19
N GLU A 64 37.65 -10.34 -10.47
CA GLU A 64 39.00 -10.43 -11.05
C GLU A 64 40.00 -9.38 -10.49
N HIS A 65 39.53 -8.32 -9.85
CA HIS A 65 40.37 -7.34 -9.18
C HIS A 65 39.75 -6.90 -7.82
N MET A 66 39.67 -7.83 -6.87
CA MET A 66 39.38 -7.42 -5.50
C MET A 66 40.62 -6.75 -4.88
N PRO A 67 40.51 -5.51 -4.39
CA PRO A 67 41.64 -4.82 -3.73
C PRO A 67 41.90 -5.36 -2.32
N ILE A 68 41.13 -6.34 -1.87
CA ILE A 68 41.24 -7.01 -0.56
C ILE A 68 41.85 -8.40 -0.71
N ASP A 69 42.70 -8.76 0.21
CA ASP A 69 43.38 -10.06 0.29
C ASP A 69 43.31 -10.63 1.73
N ASN A 70 44.01 -11.72 1.96
CA ASN A 70 44.02 -12.43 3.25
C ASN A 70 44.71 -11.63 4.37
N SER A 71 45.41 -10.55 4.06
CA SER A 71 46.04 -9.65 5.04
C SER A 71 45.13 -8.48 5.42
N SER A 72 43.99 -8.31 4.72
CA SER A 72 43.04 -7.24 4.95
C SER A 72 42.35 -7.39 6.31
N THR A 73 42.14 -6.28 7.00
CA THR A 73 41.47 -6.26 8.29
C THR A 73 39.95 -6.43 8.09
N VAL A 74 39.23 -6.75 9.16
CA VAL A 74 37.76 -6.83 9.16
C VAL A 74 37.15 -5.51 8.66
N THR A 75 37.76 -4.39 9.04
CA THR A 75 37.29 -3.06 8.62
C THR A 75 37.46 -2.85 7.13
N ASP A 76 38.63 -3.22 6.55
CA ASP A 76 38.89 -3.09 5.12
C ASP A 76 37.89 -3.91 4.27
N ILE A 77 37.58 -5.13 4.74
CA ILE A 77 36.59 -6.00 4.09
C ILE A 77 35.19 -5.39 4.13
N LEU A 78 34.78 -4.83 5.28
CA LEU A 78 33.48 -4.19 5.43
C LEU A 78 33.39 -2.93 4.56
N GLU A 79 34.39 -2.06 4.54
CA GLU A 79 34.41 -0.87 3.71
C GLU A 79 34.29 -1.22 2.22
N TYR A 80 35.05 -2.22 1.76
CA TYR A 80 34.94 -2.71 0.38
C TYR A 80 33.52 -3.22 0.08
N CYS A 81 32.92 -4.00 0.97
CA CYS A 81 31.59 -4.54 0.79
C CYS A 81 30.51 -3.44 0.83
N ASP A 82 30.65 -2.44 1.70
CA ASP A 82 29.76 -1.29 1.77
C ASP A 82 29.71 -0.52 0.44
N ASP A 83 30.87 -0.25 -0.12
CA ASP A 83 30.96 0.54 -1.35
C ASP A 83 30.56 -0.27 -2.59
N SER A 84 30.97 -1.54 -2.67
CA SER A 84 30.75 -2.36 -3.86
C SER A 84 29.40 -3.09 -3.89
N ILE A 85 28.84 -3.46 -2.73
CA ILE A 85 27.63 -4.29 -2.63
C ILE A 85 26.41 -3.50 -2.11
N LEU A 86 26.60 -2.64 -1.12
CA LEU A 86 25.51 -1.96 -0.42
C LEU A 86 25.19 -0.57 -0.96
N GLY A 87 25.82 -0.11 -2.04
CA GLY A 87 25.58 1.22 -2.59
C GLY A 87 24.10 1.55 -2.85
N ASN A 88 23.33 0.56 -3.31
CA ASN A 88 21.88 0.70 -3.53
C ASN A 88 21.07 0.84 -2.24
N ILE A 89 21.56 0.27 -1.13
CA ILE A 89 20.92 0.35 0.19
C ILE A 89 21.34 1.67 0.85
N LYS A 90 22.61 2.03 0.76
CA LYS A 90 23.22 3.25 1.33
C LYS A 90 22.49 4.53 0.91
N ASN A 91 22.08 4.58 -0.35
CA ASN A 91 21.40 5.75 -0.92
C ASN A 91 19.89 5.80 -0.65
N SER A 92 19.35 4.84 0.12
CA SER A 92 17.95 4.85 0.51
C SER A 92 17.72 5.61 1.81
N PHE A 93 16.48 6.06 2.04
CA PHE A 93 16.14 6.91 3.20
C PHE A 93 16.42 6.25 4.57
N PHE A 94 16.14 4.96 4.70
CA PHE A 94 16.43 4.18 5.92
C PHE A 94 17.76 3.40 5.78
N GLY A 95 18.58 3.76 4.78
CA GLY A 95 19.78 3.02 4.43
C GLY A 95 20.74 2.87 5.59
N THR A 96 20.99 3.93 6.35
CA THR A 96 21.92 3.91 7.49
C THR A 96 21.52 2.88 8.55
N ILE A 97 20.23 2.79 8.92
CA ILE A 97 19.76 1.86 9.95
C ILE A 97 19.92 0.40 9.51
N VAL A 98 19.58 0.13 8.24
CA VAL A 98 19.69 -1.22 7.66
C VAL A 98 21.14 -1.60 7.43
N LEU A 99 21.98 -0.65 7.01
CA LEU A 99 23.43 -0.84 6.85
C LEU A 99 24.10 -1.24 8.15
N ASP A 100 23.82 -0.54 9.24
CA ASP A 100 24.39 -0.87 10.55
C ASP A 100 24.07 -2.30 10.99
N GLN A 101 22.83 -2.73 10.72
CA GLN A 101 22.40 -4.10 11.03
C GLN A 101 23.07 -5.14 10.11
N ILE A 102 23.15 -4.88 8.79
CA ILE A 102 23.83 -5.75 7.83
C ILE A 102 25.31 -5.86 8.19
N ASN A 103 25.97 -4.74 8.46
CA ASN A 103 27.39 -4.69 8.81
C ASN A 103 27.68 -5.41 10.13
N SER A 104 26.78 -5.33 11.11
CA SER A 104 26.88 -6.13 12.33
C SER A 104 26.86 -7.63 12.02
N ILE A 105 25.99 -8.08 11.13
CA ILE A 105 25.90 -9.49 10.73
C ILE A 105 27.13 -9.90 9.92
N TRP A 106 27.56 -9.08 8.97
CA TRP A 106 28.73 -9.34 8.15
C TRP A 106 30.00 -9.39 8.97
N LYS A 107 30.17 -8.49 9.94
CA LYS A 107 31.28 -8.53 10.89
C LYS A 107 31.36 -9.86 11.62
N ASP A 108 30.23 -10.34 12.16
CA ASP A 108 30.18 -11.63 12.83
C ASP A 108 30.58 -12.79 11.89
N ILE A 109 30.16 -12.72 10.63
CA ILE A 109 30.51 -13.74 9.62
C ILE A 109 31.99 -13.71 9.30
N ILE A 110 32.59 -12.53 9.12
CA ILE A 110 34.03 -12.35 8.84
C ILE A 110 34.86 -12.90 10.00
N GLU A 111 34.47 -12.56 11.25
CA GLU A 111 35.15 -13.04 12.45
C GLU A 111 35.17 -14.57 12.54
N ILE A 112 34.04 -15.23 12.19
CA ILE A 112 33.96 -16.70 12.18
C ILE A 112 34.79 -17.31 11.03
N ALA A 113 34.68 -16.73 9.84
CA ALA A 113 35.22 -17.33 8.63
C ALA A 113 36.74 -17.13 8.48
N ILE A 114 37.26 -15.95 8.88
CA ILE A 114 38.62 -15.53 8.57
C ILE A 114 39.52 -15.59 9.80
N LEU A 115 39.06 -15.12 10.99
CA LEU A 115 39.92 -15.03 12.16
C LEU A 115 40.23 -16.41 12.76
N PRO A 116 41.45 -16.62 13.34
CA PRO A 116 41.80 -17.85 14.03
C PRO A 116 40.89 -18.04 15.24
N LYS A 117 40.43 -19.28 15.45
CA LYS A 117 39.42 -19.70 16.44
C LYS A 117 39.62 -19.06 17.83
N ALA A 118 38.86 -18.03 18.12
CA ALA A 118 38.55 -17.64 19.48
C ALA A 118 37.10 -18.02 19.74
N LYS A 119 36.79 -19.00 20.51
CA LYS A 119 35.47 -19.48 20.98
C LYS A 119 34.47 -19.93 19.88
N PRO A 120 33.77 -21.03 20.10
CA PRO A 120 32.69 -21.45 19.20
C PRO A 120 31.58 -20.41 19.21
N TYR A 121 31.38 -19.73 18.08
CA TYR A 121 30.29 -18.76 17.91
C TYR A 121 28.98 -19.52 17.66
N PRO A 122 27.91 -19.18 18.34
CA PRO A 122 26.64 -19.84 18.15
C PRO A 122 26.08 -19.46 16.75
N LYS A 123 26.13 -20.39 15.81
CA LYS A 123 25.65 -20.23 14.42
C LYS A 123 24.20 -19.72 14.36
N ASN A 124 23.39 -20.11 15.32
CA ASN A 124 22.00 -19.67 15.44
C ASN A 124 21.89 -18.15 15.64
N LEU A 125 22.85 -17.51 16.33
CA LEU A 125 22.80 -16.08 16.58
C LEU A 125 22.85 -15.25 15.28
N ILE A 126 23.61 -15.68 14.27
CA ILE A 126 23.64 -15.00 12.95
C ILE A 126 22.31 -15.12 12.24
N VAL A 127 21.72 -16.32 12.25
CA VAL A 127 20.41 -16.55 11.64
C VAL A 127 19.34 -15.76 12.39
N ASP A 128 19.38 -15.70 13.70
CA ASP A 128 18.45 -14.92 14.52
C ASP A 128 18.56 -13.41 14.24
N LYS A 129 19.78 -12.87 14.17
CA LYS A 129 20.02 -11.47 13.76
C LYS A 129 19.48 -11.18 12.36
N LEU A 130 19.72 -12.10 11.41
CA LEU A 130 19.22 -11.98 10.04
C LEU A 130 17.69 -12.02 10.00
N MET A 131 17.06 -12.93 10.71
CA MET A 131 15.59 -13.01 10.79
C MET A 131 15.00 -11.76 11.44
N THR A 132 15.65 -11.21 12.47
CA THR A 132 15.27 -9.94 13.10
C THR A 132 15.34 -8.79 12.10
N LEU A 133 16.43 -8.70 11.32
CA LEU A 133 16.58 -7.73 10.25
C LEU A 133 15.45 -7.86 9.22
N LEU A 134 15.22 -9.07 8.70
CA LEU A 134 14.22 -9.32 7.65
C LEU A 134 12.78 -9.04 8.12
N SER A 135 12.49 -9.29 9.40
CA SER A 135 11.18 -9.05 10.02
C SER A 135 11.00 -7.60 10.51
N SER A 136 12.01 -6.75 10.40
CA SER A 136 11.92 -5.36 10.82
C SER A 136 10.97 -4.56 9.92
N PRO A 137 10.10 -3.69 10.48
CA PRO A 137 9.25 -2.79 9.69
C PRO A 137 10.04 -1.92 8.70
N VAL A 138 11.30 -1.61 9.02
CA VAL A 138 12.18 -0.82 8.15
C VAL A 138 12.53 -1.57 6.88
N THR A 139 12.64 -2.89 6.93
CA THR A 139 12.93 -3.71 5.74
C THR A 139 11.77 -3.81 4.76
N SER A 140 10.54 -3.47 5.17
CA SER A 140 9.41 -3.37 4.23
C SER A 140 9.62 -2.28 3.17
N PHE A 141 10.46 -1.29 3.45
CA PHE A 141 10.87 -0.25 2.48
C PHE A 141 11.99 -0.70 1.53
N PHE A 142 12.57 -1.88 1.77
CA PHE A 142 13.61 -2.47 0.92
C PHE A 142 13.07 -3.75 0.28
N SER A 143 13.52 -4.01 -0.93
CA SER A 143 13.28 -5.33 -1.52
C SER A 143 14.11 -6.37 -0.76
N VAL A 144 13.46 -7.36 -0.17
CA VAL A 144 14.14 -8.50 0.47
C VAL A 144 15.08 -9.20 -0.52
N THR A 145 14.76 -9.14 -1.83
CA THR A 145 15.63 -9.65 -2.90
C THR A 145 16.94 -8.88 -2.99
N ASN A 146 16.97 -7.57 -2.70
CA ASN A 146 18.21 -6.79 -2.67
C ASN A 146 19.08 -7.20 -1.47
N ILE A 147 18.47 -7.45 -0.31
CA ILE A 147 19.18 -7.96 0.86
C ILE A 147 19.74 -9.36 0.57
N ALA A 148 18.94 -10.25 0.01
CA ALA A 148 19.37 -11.60 -0.39
C ALA A 148 20.54 -11.54 -1.40
N PHE A 149 20.46 -10.65 -2.39
CA PHE A 149 21.52 -10.44 -3.35
C PHE A 149 22.80 -9.93 -2.68
N SER A 150 22.70 -8.98 -1.75
CA SER A 150 23.85 -8.45 -1.00
C SER A 150 24.55 -9.56 -0.20
N PHE A 151 23.79 -10.41 0.48
CA PHE A 151 24.35 -11.55 1.19
C PHE A 151 25.03 -12.58 0.25
N ARG A 152 24.47 -12.77 -0.94
CA ARG A 152 25.08 -13.65 -1.96
C ARG A 152 26.41 -13.09 -2.47
N CYS A 153 26.47 -11.78 -2.79
CA CYS A 153 27.70 -11.12 -3.22
C CYS A 153 28.76 -11.17 -2.12
N PHE A 154 28.36 -10.84 -0.89
CA PHE A 154 29.21 -10.93 0.28
C PHE A 154 29.77 -12.35 0.49
N SER A 155 28.94 -13.36 0.33
CA SER A 155 29.39 -14.76 0.42
C SER A 155 30.49 -15.09 -0.62
N GLY A 156 30.38 -14.56 -1.83
CA GLY A 156 31.42 -14.68 -2.86
C GLY A 156 32.76 -14.09 -2.42
N VAL A 157 32.73 -12.91 -1.81
CA VAL A 157 33.92 -12.24 -1.25
C VAL A 157 34.55 -13.11 -0.17
N ILE A 158 33.79 -13.57 0.79
CA ILE A 158 34.29 -14.38 1.91
C ILE A 158 34.88 -15.71 1.43
N ILE A 159 34.23 -16.38 0.48
CA ILE A 159 34.77 -17.64 -0.10
C ILE A 159 36.14 -17.42 -0.78
N ALA A 160 36.30 -16.28 -1.46
CA ALA A 160 37.56 -15.95 -2.12
C ALA A 160 38.71 -15.69 -1.10
N LEU A 161 38.40 -15.18 0.08
CA LEU A 161 39.35 -14.88 1.14
C LEU A 161 39.71 -16.09 2.03
N ILE A 162 38.96 -17.18 2.00
CA ILE A 162 39.24 -18.36 2.83
C ILE A 162 40.16 -19.33 2.08
N ASN A 163 41.42 -19.42 2.53
CA ASN A 163 42.39 -20.37 1.97
C ASN A 163 42.33 -21.74 2.63
N ASP A 164 41.96 -21.83 3.89
CA ASP A 164 41.87 -23.07 4.66
C ASP A 164 40.64 -23.90 4.22
N PRO A 165 40.82 -25.15 3.73
CA PRO A 165 39.73 -26.02 3.29
C PRO A 165 38.73 -26.36 4.41
N ASP A 166 39.18 -26.50 5.65
CA ASP A 166 38.31 -26.84 6.78
C ASP A 166 37.42 -25.66 7.15
N LYS A 167 38.00 -24.47 7.21
CA LYS A 167 37.25 -23.23 7.41
C LYS A 167 36.28 -22.94 6.25
N ARG A 168 36.70 -23.20 5.02
CA ARG A 168 35.83 -23.07 3.85
C ARG A 168 34.62 -24.02 3.95
N SER A 169 34.84 -25.27 4.37
CA SER A 169 33.75 -26.23 4.59
C SER A 169 32.80 -25.78 5.71
N GLU A 170 33.34 -25.21 6.79
CA GLU A 170 32.54 -24.67 7.88
C GLU A 170 31.73 -23.45 7.44
N TYR A 171 32.34 -22.57 6.66
CA TYR A 171 31.65 -21.41 6.08
C TYR A 171 30.53 -21.83 5.11
N TYR A 172 30.73 -22.81 4.26
CA TYR A 172 29.68 -23.32 3.38
C TYR A 172 28.46 -23.82 4.16
N ARG A 173 28.68 -24.46 5.30
CA ARG A 173 27.57 -24.87 6.18
C ARG A 173 26.83 -23.66 6.74
N LEU A 174 27.54 -22.64 7.24
CA LEU A 174 26.93 -21.40 7.73
C LEU A 174 26.15 -20.70 6.60
N ASN A 175 26.77 -20.54 5.43
CA ASN A 175 26.15 -19.90 4.27
C ASN A 175 24.90 -20.65 3.80
N SER A 176 24.88 -21.99 3.88
CA SER A 176 23.69 -22.79 3.61
C SER A 176 22.55 -22.47 4.56
N HIS A 177 22.83 -22.30 5.87
CA HIS A 177 21.80 -21.89 6.84
C HIS A 177 21.28 -20.49 6.59
N ILE A 178 22.16 -19.52 6.28
CA ILE A 178 21.80 -18.15 5.93
C ILE A 178 20.90 -18.15 4.68
N THR A 179 21.31 -18.84 3.61
CA THR A 179 20.57 -18.93 2.36
C THR A 179 19.20 -19.60 2.56
N SER A 180 19.16 -20.66 3.37
CA SER A 180 17.90 -21.34 3.72
C SER A 180 16.95 -20.43 4.50
N ALA A 181 17.46 -19.66 5.46
CA ALA A 181 16.67 -18.71 6.24
C ALA A 181 16.09 -17.60 5.35
N ILE A 182 16.90 -17.03 4.45
CA ILE A 182 16.45 -16.02 3.47
C ILE A 182 15.36 -16.63 2.55
N ALA A 183 15.59 -17.83 2.01
CA ALA A 183 14.65 -18.49 1.12
C ALA A 183 13.31 -18.80 1.83
N GLN A 184 13.37 -19.26 3.07
CA GLN A 184 12.18 -19.50 3.88
C GLN A 184 11.40 -18.20 4.15
N PHE A 185 12.10 -17.12 4.51
CA PHE A 185 11.48 -15.82 4.73
C PHE A 185 10.82 -15.31 3.46
N LEU A 186 11.52 -15.35 2.32
CA LEU A 186 10.98 -14.94 1.01
C LEU A 186 9.74 -15.76 0.64
N SER A 187 9.80 -17.08 0.80
CA SER A 187 8.66 -17.95 0.51
C SER A 187 7.45 -17.63 1.38
N THR A 188 7.66 -17.44 2.68
CA THR A 188 6.59 -17.07 3.62
C THR A 188 6.01 -15.70 3.30
N SER A 189 6.87 -14.72 3.02
CA SER A 189 6.44 -13.35 2.68
C SER A 189 5.65 -13.31 1.37
N LEU A 190 6.08 -14.05 0.33
CA LEU A 190 5.36 -14.17 -0.94
C LEU A 190 4.01 -14.85 -0.75
N TYR A 191 3.97 -15.93 0.02
CA TYR A 191 2.72 -16.63 0.34
C TYR A 191 1.74 -15.71 1.10
N GLN A 192 2.24 -14.98 2.10
CA GLN A 192 1.44 -14.02 2.85
C GLN A 192 0.91 -12.91 1.95
N GLN A 193 1.76 -12.33 1.12
CA GLN A 193 1.38 -11.29 0.16
C GLN A 193 0.33 -11.78 -0.85
N GLU A 194 0.47 -13.00 -1.35
CA GLU A 194 -0.51 -13.61 -2.24
C GLU A 194 -1.84 -13.86 -1.53
N HIS A 195 -1.79 -14.36 -0.29
CA HIS A 195 -2.97 -14.60 0.53
C HIS A 195 -3.72 -13.29 0.84
N ASP A 196 -2.99 -12.26 1.28
CA ASP A 196 -3.56 -10.95 1.59
C ASP A 196 -4.15 -10.28 0.34
N SER A 197 -3.47 -10.38 -0.80
CA SER A 197 -3.97 -9.89 -2.08
C SER A 197 -5.26 -10.59 -2.51
N LYS A 198 -5.34 -11.92 -2.37
CA LYS A 198 -6.55 -12.69 -2.67
C LYS A 198 -7.69 -12.31 -1.73
N THR A 199 -7.42 -12.27 -0.42
CA THR A 199 -8.41 -11.90 0.60
C THR A 199 -8.93 -10.48 0.36
N GLY A 200 -8.02 -9.53 0.10
CA GLY A 200 -8.37 -8.16 -0.24
C GLY A 200 -9.23 -8.05 -1.50
N SER A 201 -8.88 -8.79 -2.54
CA SER A 201 -9.66 -8.82 -3.78
C SER A 201 -11.07 -9.36 -3.54
N TRP A 202 -11.22 -10.45 -2.79
CA TRP A 202 -12.53 -11.01 -2.46
C TRP A 202 -13.37 -10.05 -1.62
N SER A 203 -12.81 -9.45 -0.56
CA SER A 203 -13.53 -8.51 0.28
C SER A 203 -14.01 -7.29 -0.50
N SER A 204 -13.19 -6.77 -1.41
CA SER A 204 -13.57 -5.66 -2.29
C SER A 204 -14.71 -6.05 -3.24
N ILE A 205 -14.68 -7.24 -3.85
CA ILE A 205 -15.75 -7.76 -4.69
C ILE A 205 -17.06 -7.91 -3.90
N TYR A 206 -16.97 -8.36 -2.65
CA TYR A 206 -18.16 -8.52 -1.79
C TYR A 206 -18.82 -7.18 -1.46
N ILE A 207 -18.11 -6.06 -1.42
CA ILE A 207 -18.71 -4.73 -1.31
C ILE A 207 -19.74 -4.50 -2.42
N THR A 208 -19.35 -4.73 -3.67
CA THR A 208 -20.26 -4.57 -4.82
C THR A 208 -21.39 -5.59 -4.81
N ARG A 209 -21.09 -6.87 -4.55
CA ARG A 209 -22.11 -7.94 -4.49
C ARG A 209 -23.17 -7.66 -3.44
N ASP A 210 -22.76 -7.29 -2.24
CA ASP A 210 -23.69 -7.07 -1.13
C ASP A 210 -24.51 -5.78 -1.37
N THR A 211 -23.95 -4.77 -2.05
CA THR A 211 -24.68 -3.59 -2.51
C THR A 211 -25.81 -3.98 -3.48
N LEU A 212 -25.52 -4.85 -4.45
CA LEU A 212 -26.53 -5.35 -5.37
C LEU A 212 -27.62 -6.16 -4.66
N THR A 213 -27.25 -6.89 -3.60
CA THR A 213 -28.17 -7.74 -2.84
C THR A 213 -29.10 -6.94 -1.93
N TYR A 214 -28.55 -5.91 -1.26
CA TYR A 214 -29.26 -5.15 -0.22
C TYR A 214 -29.64 -3.73 -0.66
N GLY A 215 -29.44 -3.35 -1.91
CA GLY A 215 -29.50 -1.97 -2.39
C GLY A 215 -30.76 -1.18 -1.99
N THR A 216 -31.91 -1.82 -1.83
CA THR A 216 -33.14 -1.19 -1.31
C THR A 216 -33.10 -0.94 0.20
N ASP A 217 -32.27 -1.70 0.94
CA ASP A 217 -32.01 -1.52 2.37
C ASP A 217 -30.67 -0.83 2.58
N THR A 218 -30.68 0.49 2.57
CA THR A 218 -29.47 1.32 2.67
C THR A 218 -28.69 1.06 3.96
N ALA A 219 -29.38 0.84 5.08
CA ALA A 219 -28.74 0.57 6.36
C ALA A 219 -27.94 -0.75 6.32
N LYS A 220 -28.53 -1.79 5.76
CA LYS A 220 -27.88 -3.09 5.59
C LYS A 220 -26.71 -3.03 4.62
N THR A 221 -26.88 -2.30 3.53
CA THR A 221 -25.83 -2.09 2.51
C THR A 221 -24.60 -1.44 3.13
N PHE A 222 -24.75 -0.31 3.84
CA PHE A 222 -23.61 0.36 4.47
C PHE A 222 -23.04 -0.43 5.64
N SER A 223 -23.85 -1.13 6.43
CA SER A 223 -23.33 -2.04 7.46
C SER A 223 -22.47 -3.15 6.89
N SER A 224 -22.88 -3.74 5.76
CA SER A 224 -22.08 -4.75 5.06
C SER A 224 -20.78 -4.16 4.49
N MET A 225 -20.83 -2.98 3.88
CA MET A 225 -19.63 -2.28 3.40
C MET A 225 -18.61 -2.08 4.53
N LEU A 226 -19.06 -1.56 5.68
CA LEU A 226 -18.17 -1.34 6.83
C LEU A 226 -17.53 -2.64 7.33
N ALA A 227 -18.28 -3.75 7.37
CA ALA A 227 -17.75 -5.05 7.74
C ALA A 227 -16.63 -5.49 6.79
N LYS A 228 -16.83 -5.31 5.48
CA LYS A 228 -15.82 -5.66 4.46
C LYS A 228 -14.58 -4.75 4.51
N LEU A 229 -14.76 -3.47 4.80
CA LEU A 229 -13.65 -2.55 5.02
C LEU A 229 -12.81 -2.95 6.26
N LYS A 230 -13.46 -3.42 7.30
CA LYS A 230 -12.79 -3.97 8.49
C LYS A 230 -12.02 -5.26 8.16
N ASP A 231 -12.61 -6.16 7.37
CA ASP A 231 -11.95 -7.39 6.90
C ASP A 231 -10.71 -7.08 6.02
N LEU A 232 -10.68 -5.91 5.36
CA LEU A 232 -9.55 -5.42 4.57
C LEU A 232 -8.41 -4.82 5.42
N GLY A 233 -8.54 -4.79 6.75
CA GLY A 233 -7.51 -4.32 7.67
C GLY A 233 -7.46 -2.79 7.84
N PHE A 234 -8.49 -2.05 7.39
CA PHE A 234 -8.57 -0.63 7.72
C PHE A 234 -8.90 -0.47 9.21
N ALA A 235 -8.12 0.33 9.94
CA ALA A 235 -8.32 0.56 11.38
C ALA A 235 -9.51 1.48 11.66
N ALA A 236 -9.79 2.41 10.75
CA ALA A 236 -10.98 3.26 10.75
C ALA A 236 -11.38 3.56 9.31
N SER A 237 -12.67 3.76 9.07
CA SER A 237 -13.21 4.07 7.74
C SER A 237 -14.43 4.96 7.84
N TYR A 238 -14.51 5.95 6.95
CA TYR A 238 -15.60 6.90 6.84
C TYR A 238 -16.01 7.02 5.37
N LEU A 239 -17.30 6.81 5.10
CA LEU A 239 -17.87 6.85 3.76
C LEU A 239 -18.72 8.12 3.61
N TYR A 240 -18.19 9.10 2.89
CA TYR A 240 -18.88 10.33 2.56
C TYR A 240 -19.48 10.25 1.16
N ALA A 241 -20.74 10.61 1.01
CA ALA A 241 -21.38 10.82 -0.29
C ALA A 241 -21.50 12.30 -0.63
N TYR A 242 -21.49 12.64 -1.89
CA TYR A 242 -21.98 13.91 -2.40
C TYR A 242 -23.50 13.85 -2.56
N ASP A 243 -24.17 14.99 -2.57
CA ASP A 243 -25.61 15.05 -2.86
C ASP A 243 -25.85 14.66 -4.32
N GLU A 244 -25.04 15.22 -5.23
CA GLU A 244 -25.00 14.88 -6.64
C GLU A 244 -23.57 14.52 -7.07
N PRO A 245 -23.40 13.55 -7.99
CA PRO A 245 -22.08 13.22 -8.52
C PRO A 245 -21.42 14.42 -9.20
N VAL A 246 -20.12 14.62 -8.94
CA VAL A 246 -19.32 15.71 -9.52
C VAL A 246 -18.55 15.19 -10.74
N ALA A 247 -18.73 15.82 -11.88
CA ALA A 247 -17.98 15.48 -13.09
C ALA A 247 -16.51 15.95 -12.98
N ILE A 248 -15.60 15.12 -13.47
CA ILE A 248 -14.19 15.48 -13.68
C ILE A 248 -14.11 16.32 -14.94
N GLN A 249 -13.44 17.47 -14.87
CA GLN A 249 -13.22 18.33 -16.02
C GLN A 249 -12.21 17.69 -16.98
N PRO A 250 -12.20 18.08 -18.28
CA PRO A 250 -11.25 17.52 -19.26
C PRO A 250 -9.78 17.72 -18.90
N ASP A 251 -9.45 18.72 -18.08
CA ASP A 251 -8.11 18.97 -17.56
C ASP A 251 -7.77 18.11 -16.32
N GLY A 252 -8.67 17.21 -15.92
CA GLY A 252 -8.53 16.37 -14.75
C GLY A 252 -8.87 17.06 -13.43
N SER A 253 -9.25 18.33 -13.44
CA SER A 253 -9.64 19.08 -12.25
C SER A 253 -11.06 18.71 -11.81
N TRP A 254 -11.31 18.80 -10.53
CA TRP A 254 -12.63 18.68 -9.91
C TRP A 254 -12.65 19.46 -8.60
N LYS A 255 -13.83 19.88 -8.18
CA LYS A 255 -14.01 20.61 -6.94
C LYS A 255 -14.86 19.80 -5.98
N THR A 256 -14.33 19.56 -4.79
CA THR A 256 -15.10 18.94 -3.70
C THR A 256 -16.26 19.87 -3.32
N PRO A 257 -17.51 19.35 -3.21
CA PRO A 257 -18.63 20.12 -2.70
C PRO A 257 -18.38 20.66 -1.29
N ASP A 258 -18.95 21.80 -0.97
CA ASP A 258 -18.80 22.42 0.35
C ASP A 258 -19.49 21.59 1.47
N THR A 259 -20.43 20.73 1.08
CA THR A 259 -21.16 19.84 1.99
C THR A 259 -21.00 18.38 1.59
N LEU A 260 -20.70 17.56 2.57
CA LEU A 260 -20.59 16.11 2.47
C LEU A 260 -21.65 15.43 3.34
N TYR A 261 -22.07 14.23 2.96
CA TYR A 261 -23.01 13.43 3.72
C TYR A 261 -22.31 12.15 4.20
N LEU A 262 -21.95 12.08 5.49
CA LEU A 262 -21.39 10.88 6.10
C LEU A 262 -22.46 9.77 6.15
N GLN A 263 -22.31 8.76 5.31
CA GLN A 263 -23.26 7.66 5.21
C GLN A 263 -23.06 6.64 6.32
N ALA A 264 -21.79 6.28 6.54
CA ALA A 264 -21.42 5.27 7.51
C ALA A 264 -19.96 5.43 7.91
N PHE A 265 -19.64 4.99 9.11
CA PHE A 265 -18.27 4.98 9.61
C PHE A 265 -18.05 3.88 10.63
N TYR A 266 -16.81 3.47 10.78
CA TYR A 266 -16.33 2.83 11.98
C TYR A 266 -14.95 3.38 12.38
N ASN A 267 -14.72 3.42 13.66
CA ASN A 267 -13.46 3.72 14.30
C ASN A 267 -13.30 2.80 15.53
N PRO A 268 -12.18 2.84 16.27
CA PRO A 268 -11.97 1.97 17.43
C PRO A 268 -13.06 2.07 18.52
N LYS A 269 -13.80 3.18 18.57
CA LYS A 269 -14.82 3.43 19.60
C LYS A 269 -16.25 3.13 19.13
N HIS A 270 -16.57 3.45 17.88
CA HIS A 270 -17.92 3.45 17.38
C HIS A 270 -18.03 2.90 15.96
N THR A 271 -19.17 2.30 15.67
CA THR A 271 -19.59 1.91 14.32
C THR A 271 -21.03 2.35 14.13
N ALA A 272 -21.32 3.12 13.09
CA ALA A 272 -22.66 3.59 12.81
C ALA A 272 -22.94 3.76 11.31
N VAL A 273 -24.21 3.59 10.95
CA VAL A 273 -24.79 4.02 9.69
C VAL A 273 -25.72 5.21 10.01
N LEU A 274 -25.50 6.32 9.36
CA LEU A 274 -26.19 7.57 9.65
C LEU A 274 -27.35 7.80 8.68
N SER A 275 -28.36 8.54 9.15
CA SER A 275 -29.52 8.93 8.35
C SER A 275 -29.99 10.34 8.73
N GLY A 276 -30.72 10.99 7.83
CA GLY A 276 -31.25 12.34 8.09
C GLY A 276 -30.18 13.44 8.05
N GLU A 277 -30.46 14.55 8.74
CA GLU A 277 -29.62 15.75 8.77
C GLU A 277 -28.31 15.56 9.55
N THR A 278 -28.26 14.65 10.50
CA THR A 278 -27.08 14.36 11.33
C THR A 278 -25.86 13.93 10.53
N ARG A 279 -26.06 13.45 9.30
CA ARG A 279 -24.98 13.06 8.39
C ARG A 279 -24.32 14.20 7.61
N ARG A 280 -24.87 15.43 7.70
CA ARG A 280 -24.38 16.58 6.95
C ARG A 280 -23.15 17.17 7.63
N ILE A 281 -22.04 17.24 6.91
CA ILE A 281 -20.74 17.71 7.40
C ILE A 281 -20.16 18.68 6.37
N ALA A 282 -19.59 19.80 6.83
CA ALA A 282 -18.84 20.66 5.93
C ALA A 282 -17.56 19.97 5.46
N SER A 283 -17.17 20.18 4.21
CA SER A 283 -15.94 19.56 3.67
C SER A 283 -14.67 19.99 4.40
N THR A 284 -14.68 21.16 5.04
CA THR A 284 -13.61 21.65 5.93
C THR A 284 -13.49 20.88 7.22
N ASP A 285 -14.59 20.27 7.68
CA ASP A 285 -14.70 19.64 9.00
C ASP A 285 -14.54 18.10 8.94
N ILE A 286 -13.99 17.59 7.84
CA ILE A 286 -13.78 16.16 7.61
C ILE A 286 -12.95 15.51 8.73
N PHE A 287 -12.03 16.26 9.34
CA PHE A 287 -11.14 15.80 10.41
C PHE A 287 -11.56 16.27 11.80
N ASP A 288 -12.49 17.20 11.88
CA ASP A 288 -12.92 17.81 13.14
C ASP A 288 -14.45 17.83 13.22
N ASN A 289 -15.03 16.66 13.45
CA ASN A 289 -16.47 16.50 13.66
C ASN A 289 -16.73 15.45 14.74
N GLU A 290 -17.95 15.38 15.24
CA GLU A 290 -18.36 14.51 16.34
C GLU A 290 -18.13 12.99 16.10
N TYR A 291 -17.98 12.59 14.83
CA TYR A 291 -17.79 11.20 14.43
C TYR A 291 -16.32 10.82 14.24
N THR A 292 -15.44 11.79 14.04
CA THR A 292 -14.01 11.55 13.88
C THR A 292 -13.36 11.41 15.24
N GLY A 293 -13.02 10.18 15.60
CA GLY A 293 -12.33 9.86 16.86
C GLY A 293 -10.80 9.89 16.74
N PHE A 294 -10.25 10.88 16.04
CA PHE A 294 -8.79 11.01 15.91
C PHE A 294 -8.21 11.61 17.19
N GLU A 295 -7.60 10.76 18.00
CA GLU A 295 -6.86 11.18 19.18
C GLU A 295 -5.36 11.17 18.86
N ASP A 296 -4.63 12.17 19.32
CA ASP A 296 -3.18 12.33 19.17
C ASP A 296 -2.68 12.35 17.69
N ARG A 297 -1.65 11.55 17.41
CA ARG A 297 -1.06 11.44 16.06
C ARG A 297 -1.80 10.38 15.25
N PHE A 298 -2.36 10.78 14.13
CA PHE A 298 -3.03 9.87 13.21
C PHE A 298 -2.54 10.09 11.77
N THR A 299 -2.69 9.06 10.96
CA THR A 299 -2.47 9.13 9.51
C THR A 299 -3.73 8.62 8.84
N VAL A 300 -4.33 9.45 7.99
CA VAL A 300 -5.47 9.05 7.18
C VAL A 300 -5.18 9.24 5.71
N VAL A 301 -5.80 8.39 4.90
CA VAL A 301 -5.79 8.49 3.45
C VAL A 301 -7.19 8.88 3.01
N ILE A 302 -7.28 9.91 2.17
CA ILE A 302 -8.52 10.34 1.53
C ILE A 302 -8.43 9.93 0.07
N VAL A 303 -9.43 9.21 -0.39
CA VAL A 303 -9.53 8.75 -1.78
C VAL A 303 -10.90 9.11 -2.32
N PRO A 304 -11.01 9.65 -3.54
CA PRO A 304 -12.30 9.87 -4.17
C PRO A 304 -12.98 8.53 -4.45
N ILE A 305 -14.28 8.46 -4.19
CA ILE A 305 -15.15 7.37 -4.63
C ILE A 305 -15.65 7.74 -6.02
N PHE A 306 -15.20 7.04 -7.05
CA PHE A 306 -15.45 7.45 -8.43
C PHE A 306 -15.84 6.30 -9.36
N THR A 307 -16.51 6.65 -10.46
CA THR A 307 -16.75 5.77 -11.60
C THR A 307 -16.51 6.57 -12.89
N ASN A 308 -15.63 6.09 -13.76
CA ASN A 308 -15.25 6.80 -14.98
C ASN A 308 -14.90 8.27 -14.71
N GLU A 309 -15.74 9.20 -15.16
CA GLU A 309 -15.54 10.65 -15.08
C GLU A 309 -16.39 11.32 -13.99
N GLN A 310 -16.96 10.55 -13.05
CA GLN A 310 -17.82 11.07 -11.99
C GLN A 310 -17.31 10.66 -10.62
N HIS A 311 -17.21 11.65 -9.72
CA HIS A 311 -16.96 11.44 -8.31
C HIS A 311 -18.28 11.41 -7.54
N HIS A 312 -18.47 10.38 -6.72
CA HIS A 312 -19.69 10.15 -5.94
C HIS A 312 -19.52 10.52 -4.47
N GLY A 313 -18.29 10.69 -4.00
CA GLY A 313 -17.99 10.95 -2.59
C GLY A 313 -16.53 10.76 -2.26
N LEU A 314 -16.23 10.64 -0.96
CA LEU A 314 -14.90 10.43 -0.42
C LEU A 314 -14.88 9.20 0.48
N PHE A 315 -13.84 8.39 0.33
CA PHE A 315 -13.46 7.33 1.25
C PHE A 315 -12.28 7.82 2.10
N VAL A 316 -12.48 7.92 3.40
CA VAL A 316 -11.45 8.34 4.36
C VAL A 316 -11.13 7.14 5.23
N CYS A 317 -9.88 6.71 5.27
CA CYS A 317 -9.49 5.54 6.03
C CYS A 317 -8.16 5.72 6.76
N ASN A 318 -8.03 5.03 7.89
CA ASN A 318 -6.77 4.81 8.57
C ASN A 318 -6.30 3.38 8.27
N THR A 319 -5.10 3.25 7.74
CA THR A 319 -4.53 1.95 7.35
C THR A 319 -3.03 1.93 7.58
N ASP A 320 -2.48 0.75 7.70
CA ASP A 320 -1.04 0.54 7.73
C ASP A 320 -0.46 0.31 6.32
N VAL A 321 0.85 0.19 6.26
CA VAL A 321 1.60 0.01 5.00
C VAL A 321 1.23 -1.29 4.29
N ASN A 322 0.91 -2.35 5.04
CA ASN A 322 0.62 -3.67 4.46
C ASN A 322 -0.72 -3.69 3.72
N HIS A 323 -1.71 -2.93 4.21
CA HIS A 323 -3.07 -2.87 3.65
C HIS A 323 -3.26 -1.69 2.69
N PHE A 324 -2.24 -0.82 2.52
CA PHE A 324 -2.31 0.33 1.63
C PHE A 324 -2.65 -0.04 0.18
N GLY A 325 -2.20 -1.20 -0.29
CA GLY A 325 -2.49 -1.72 -1.63
C GLY A 325 -3.98 -1.96 -1.91
N HIS A 326 -4.81 -2.12 -0.88
CA HIS A 326 -6.25 -2.36 -1.03
C HIS A 326 -7.06 -1.08 -1.28
N ILE A 327 -6.52 0.10 -0.99
CA ILE A 327 -7.24 1.38 -1.04
C ILE A 327 -7.82 1.64 -2.43
N TYR A 328 -6.99 1.53 -3.47
CA TYR A 328 -7.41 1.83 -4.84
C TYR A 328 -8.52 0.89 -5.32
N THR A 329 -8.33 -0.43 -5.14
CA THR A 329 -9.33 -1.43 -5.52
C THR A 329 -10.63 -1.24 -4.75
N THR A 330 -10.55 -0.96 -3.45
CA THR A 330 -11.70 -0.65 -2.60
C THR A 330 -12.44 0.59 -3.09
N SER A 331 -11.72 1.66 -3.44
CA SER A 331 -12.33 2.89 -3.98
C SER A 331 -13.11 2.63 -5.28
N LEU A 332 -12.60 1.79 -6.18
CA LEU A 332 -13.31 1.40 -7.40
C LEU A 332 -14.62 0.64 -7.10
N HIS A 333 -14.58 -0.32 -6.18
CA HIS A 333 -15.78 -1.08 -5.79
C HIS A 333 -16.80 -0.22 -5.04
N LEU A 334 -16.34 0.70 -4.19
CA LEU A 334 -17.19 1.70 -3.57
C LEU A 334 -17.82 2.62 -4.64
N GLY A 335 -17.05 3.05 -5.65
CA GLY A 335 -17.54 3.84 -6.77
C GLY A 335 -18.68 3.15 -7.50
N ALA A 336 -18.48 1.90 -7.89
CA ALA A 336 -19.52 1.09 -8.53
C ALA A 336 -20.77 0.95 -7.64
N SER A 337 -20.56 0.76 -6.33
CA SER A 337 -21.64 0.63 -5.35
C SER A 337 -22.43 1.93 -5.18
N PHE A 338 -21.74 3.06 -5.04
CA PHE A 338 -22.39 4.38 -4.93
C PHE A 338 -23.16 4.75 -6.20
N LYS A 339 -22.59 4.48 -7.36
CA LYS A 339 -23.28 4.66 -8.65
C LYS A 339 -24.57 3.84 -8.71
N TYR A 340 -24.48 2.57 -8.32
CA TYR A 340 -25.66 1.71 -8.30
C TYR A 340 -26.77 2.25 -7.36
N LEU A 341 -26.38 2.65 -6.14
CA LEU A 341 -27.32 3.23 -5.18
C LEU A 341 -27.96 4.54 -5.70
N SER A 342 -27.18 5.38 -6.39
CA SER A 342 -27.70 6.60 -7.04
C SER A 342 -28.73 6.27 -8.12
N LEU A 343 -28.41 5.32 -9.01
CA LEU A 343 -29.33 4.88 -10.07
C LEU A 343 -30.61 4.24 -9.50
N LEU A 344 -30.48 3.47 -8.43
CA LEU A 344 -31.63 2.87 -7.75
C LEU A 344 -32.55 3.94 -7.13
N LYS A 345 -31.96 4.96 -6.49
CA LYS A 345 -32.72 6.10 -5.95
C LYS A 345 -33.46 6.84 -7.07
N GLU A 346 -32.81 7.14 -8.17
CA GLU A 346 -33.40 7.80 -9.34
C GLU A 346 -34.56 6.95 -9.92
N GLN A 347 -34.37 5.65 -10.05
CA GLN A 347 -35.42 4.72 -10.52
C GLN A 347 -36.64 4.73 -9.60
N ILE A 348 -36.45 4.72 -8.29
CA ILE A 348 -37.54 4.77 -7.32
C ILE A 348 -38.30 6.09 -7.46
N GLN A 349 -37.60 7.22 -7.50
CA GLN A 349 -38.19 8.55 -7.67
C GLN A 349 -38.98 8.68 -8.97
N THR A 350 -38.44 8.19 -10.08
CA THR A 350 -39.11 8.18 -11.39
C THR A 350 -40.36 7.35 -11.35
N LYS A 351 -40.31 6.19 -10.70
CA LYS A 351 -41.49 5.31 -10.53
C LYS A 351 -42.60 5.99 -9.71
N GLU A 352 -42.24 6.66 -8.62
CA GLU A 352 -43.17 7.41 -7.78
C GLU A 352 -43.83 8.55 -8.56
N GLN A 353 -43.04 9.33 -9.32
CA GLN A 353 -43.57 10.37 -10.20
C GLN A 353 -44.53 9.82 -11.27
N LEU A 354 -44.20 8.68 -11.88
CA LEU A 354 -45.06 8.02 -12.86
C LEU A 354 -46.39 7.59 -12.22
N VAL A 355 -46.37 7.02 -11.02
CA VAL A 355 -47.57 6.62 -10.31
C VAL A 355 -48.44 7.84 -10.00
N MET A 356 -47.85 8.95 -9.54
CA MET A 356 -48.61 10.20 -9.28
C MET A 356 -49.23 10.74 -10.57
N SER A 357 -48.48 10.77 -11.67
CA SER A 357 -49.01 11.21 -12.97
C SER A 357 -50.14 10.32 -13.51
N LEU A 358 -50.03 9.01 -13.32
CA LEU A 358 -51.11 8.07 -13.72
C LEU A 358 -52.38 8.29 -12.89
N ASN A 359 -52.26 8.52 -11.60
CA ASN A 359 -53.41 8.84 -10.72
C ASN A 359 -54.08 10.15 -11.13
N GLU A 360 -53.29 11.18 -11.42
CA GLU A 360 -53.82 12.47 -11.90
C GLU A 360 -54.57 12.33 -13.24
N ILE A 361 -54.05 11.54 -14.18
CA ILE A 361 -54.71 11.24 -15.45
C ILE A 361 -56.00 10.47 -15.21
N HIS A 362 -56.01 9.51 -14.28
CA HIS A 362 -57.19 8.75 -13.94
C HIS A 362 -58.31 9.63 -13.38
N GLU A 363 -58.01 10.49 -12.41
CA GLU A 363 -58.92 11.47 -11.85
C GLU A 363 -59.50 12.43 -12.92
N LYS A 364 -58.65 12.94 -13.81
CA LYS A 364 -59.11 13.79 -14.92
C LYS A 364 -60.04 13.04 -15.89
N ASN A 365 -59.77 11.78 -16.19
CA ASN A 365 -60.62 10.96 -17.04
C ASN A 365 -61.96 10.66 -16.38
N GLU A 366 -62.00 10.39 -15.09
CA GLU A 366 -63.25 10.21 -14.35
C GLU A 366 -64.09 11.50 -14.38
N LEU A 367 -63.43 12.66 -14.16
CA LEU A 367 -64.11 13.97 -14.25
C LEU A 367 -64.68 14.21 -15.65
N LEU A 368 -63.92 13.94 -16.71
CA LEU A 368 -64.35 14.08 -18.10
C LEU A 368 -65.55 13.15 -18.41
N ASN A 369 -65.52 11.92 -17.95
CA ASN A 369 -66.63 10.99 -18.11
C ASN A 369 -67.90 11.47 -17.38
N HIS A 370 -67.75 12.00 -16.16
CA HIS A 370 -68.86 12.60 -15.42
C HIS A 370 -69.44 13.80 -16.15
N LEU A 371 -68.62 14.71 -16.69
CA LEU A 371 -69.08 15.86 -17.46
C LEU A 371 -69.80 15.43 -18.76
N SER A 372 -69.23 14.50 -19.48
CA SER A 372 -69.83 13.96 -20.72
C SER A 372 -71.21 13.31 -20.48
N THR A 373 -71.37 12.59 -19.37
CA THR A 373 -72.68 11.97 -19.03
C THR A 373 -73.66 12.95 -18.47
N SER A 374 -73.26 14.11 -17.97
CA SER A 374 -74.16 15.18 -17.48
C SER A 374 -74.67 16.11 -18.61
N ASP A 375 -73.97 16.17 -19.76
CA ASP A 375 -74.41 16.95 -20.91
C ASP A 375 -75.41 16.19 -21.83
N GLU A 376 -75.69 14.93 -21.60
CA GLU A 376 -76.72 14.13 -22.32
C GLU A 376 -78.07 14.11 -21.63
N LEU A 377 -78.33 14.85 -20.57
CA LEU A 377 -79.58 15.05 -19.88
C LEU A 377 -80.08 16.50 -20.05
#